data_76d2d10a60d574cda1310ba97c89b4ee
#
_entry.id   76d2d10a60d574cda1310ba97c89b4ee
#
_cell.length_a   1.000
_cell.length_b   1.000
_cell.length_c   1.000
_cell.angle_alpha   90.00
_cell.angle_beta   90.00
_cell.angle_gamma   90.00
#
_symmetry.space_group_name_H-M   'P 1'
#
loop_
_entity.id
_entity.type
_entity.pdbx_description
1 polymer ?
#
loop_
_entity_poly.entity_id
_entity_poly.type
_entity_poly.pdbx_seq_one_letter_code
_entity_poly.pdbx_strand_id
1 'polypeptide(L)'
;MKNNRILALSGNDIFSGGGLSADLATYTLNGLHGFVAVTCLTALTEKGFEVFPTDDTIFQHELDSLHDVEFAGIKIGLLPTVSVAEKALDFIKQRPGVPVVLDPVLVCKETHDVAVSELCQELIRFFPYVSVITPTLPEAELLTGQEIKTLEDMKTAAQKLHDLGAPAVIIKGGNRLSQDKAVDVFYDGQNFTVLENPVIQGQNAGAGCTFASSIASHLVKGDELLPAVESSKTFVYRAIAQADQYGVRQYEANQNN
;
A
#
# COMPACT_ATOMS: atom_id res chain seq x y z
N MET A 1 10.91 -26.40 2.94
CA MET A 1 9.67 -25.68 2.54
C MET A 1 10.09 -24.30 2.05
N LYS A 2 9.46 -23.76 0.99
CA LYS A 2 9.72 -22.38 0.54
C LYS A 2 9.34 -21.41 1.69
N ASN A 3 10.15 -20.39 1.92
CA ASN A 3 9.81 -19.37 2.92
C ASN A 3 8.52 -18.67 2.50
N ASN A 4 7.50 -18.66 3.36
CA ASN A 4 6.19 -18.05 3.12
C ASN A 4 5.85 -16.97 4.16
N ARG A 5 6.85 -16.47 4.91
CA ARG A 5 6.67 -15.40 5.90
C ARG A 5 6.67 -14.05 5.21
N ILE A 6 5.66 -13.27 5.49
CA ILE A 6 5.50 -11.91 4.97
C ILE A 6 5.23 -10.95 6.12
N LEU A 7 5.85 -9.77 6.07
CA LEU A 7 5.71 -8.74 7.10
C LEU A 7 4.87 -7.57 6.58
N ALA A 8 3.94 -7.08 7.41
CA ALA A 8 3.31 -5.78 7.25
C ALA A 8 3.87 -4.80 8.29
N LEU A 9 4.40 -3.66 7.85
CA LEU A 9 4.61 -2.46 8.66
C LEU A 9 3.41 -1.55 8.40
N SER A 10 2.41 -1.53 9.28
CA SER A 10 1.11 -0.94 8.95
C SER A 10 0.33 -0.56 10.20
N GLY A 11 -0.59 0.39 10.05
CA GLY A 11 -1.48 0.79 11.12
C GLY A 11 -2.69 -0.14 11.27
N ASN A 12 -3.28 -0.15 12.46
CA ASN A 12 -4.58 -0.76 12.67
C ASN A 12 -5.69 0.15 12.13
N ASP A 13 -6.60 -0.39 11.33
CA ASP A 13 -7.87 0.25 11.00
C ASP A 13 -8.96 -0.31 11.93
N ILE A 14 -9.55 0.55 12.77
CA ILE A 14 -10.55 0.14 13.77
C ILE A 14 -11.80 -0.46 13.10
N PHE A 15 -12.12 -0.09 11.87
CA PHE A 15 -13.24 -0.63 11.12
C PHE A 15 -12.87 -1.83 10.25
N SER A 16 -11.62 -2.26 10.29
CA SER A 16 -11.11 -3.46 9.61
C SER A 16 -11.19 -3.45 8.07
N GLY A 17 -11.58 -2.34 7.45
CA GLY A 17 -11.60 -2.22 5.99
C GLY A 17 -10.20 -2.21 5.38
N GLY A 18 -9.25 -1.54 6.05
CA GLY A 18 -7.86 -1.37 5.63
C GLY A 18 -6.84 -1.84 6.67
N GLY A 19 -5.63 -1.30 6.57
CA GLY A 19 -4.53 -1.52 7.51
C GLY A 19 -4.19 -3.00 7.73
N LEU A 20 -3.79 -3.33 8.95
CA LEU A 20 -3.38 -4.68 9.35
C LEU A 20 -4.43 -5.75 9.06
N SER A 21 -5.73 -5.43 9.23
CA SER A 21 -6.81 -6.39 9.00
C SER A 21 -6.86 -6.81 7.54
N ALA A 22 -6.78 -5.86 6.61
CA ALA A 22 -6.73 -6.13 5.18
C ALA A 22 -5.45 -6.90 4.79
N ASP A 23 -4.30 -6.52 5.38
CA ASP A 23 -3.02 -7.14 5.11
C ASP A 23 -3.04 -8.62 5.52
N LEU A 24 -3.40 -8.93 6.77
CA LEU A 24 -3.44 -10.30 7.29
C LEU A 24 -4.49 -11.18 6.60
N ALA A 25 -5.68 -10.63 6.30
CA ALA A 25 -6.70 -11.35 5.54
C ALA A 25 -6.18 -11.72 4.14
N THR A 26 -5.54 -10.77 3.45
CA THR A 26 -4.94 -10.99 2.12
C THR A 26 -3.84 -12.05 2.18
N TYR A 27 -2.95 -12.00 3.18
CA TYR A 27 -1.88 -12.99 3.34
C TYR A 27 -2.43 -14.40 3.59
N THR A 28 -3.42 -14.51 4.47
CA THR A 28 -4.07 -15.79 4.79
C THR A 28 -4.69 -16.42 3.55
N LEU A 29 -5.42 -15.64 2.74
CA LEU A 29 -6.02 -16.11 1.48
C LEU A 29 -4.96 -16.54 0.46
N ASN A 30 -3.76 -15.97 0.54
CA ASN A 30 -2.63 -16.34 -0.31
C ASN A 30 -1.78 -17.50 0.24
N GLY A 31 -2.15 -18.09 1.40
CA GLY A 31 -1.42 -19.19 2.03
C GLY A 31 -0.10 -18.76 2.67
N LEU A 32 0.03 -17.47 3.03
CA LEU A 32 1.22 -16.90 3.64
C LEU A 32 1.06 -16.76 5.16
N HIS A 33 2.19 -16.82 5.86
CA HIS A 33 2.26 -16.56 7.30
C HIS A 33 2.56 -15.07 7.51
N GLY A 34 1.53 -14.29 7.84
CA GLY A 34 1.62 -12.85 8.06
C GLY A 34 2.19 -12.51 9.45
N PHE A 35 3.19 -11.64 9.44
CA PHE A 35 3.73 -10.94 10.61
C PHE A 35 3.35 -9.47 10.53
N VAL A 36 3.33 -8.80 11.67
CA VAL A 36 3.02 -7.38 11.75
C VAL A 36 3.96 -6.65 12.70
N ALA A 37 4.31 -5.41 12.36
CA ALA A 37 4.75 -4.40 13.31
C ALA A 37 3.79 -3.20 13.18
N VAL A 38 3.24 -2.77 14.31
CA VAL A 38 2.12 -1.82 14.35
C VAL A 38 2.64 -0.39 14.35
N THR A 39 2.40 0.35 13.27
CA THR A 39 2.87 1.73 13.13
C THR A 39 1.96 2.75 13.82
N CYS A 40 0.67 2.45 13.93
CA CYS A 40 -0.31 3.29 14.61
C CYS A 40 -1.58 2.51 14.94
N LEU A 41 -2.36 3.09 15.85
CA LEU A 41 -3.75 2.73 16.07
C LEU A 41 -4.67 3.82 15.52
N THR A 42 -5.89 3.47 15.15
CA THR A 42 -6.91 4.44 14.75
C THR A 42 -8.13 4.32 15.65
N ALA A 43 -8.82 5.41 15.85
CA ALA A 43 -10.09 5.43 16.58
C ALA A 43 -10.99 6.55 16.05
N LEU A 44 -12.30 6.35 16.21
CA LEU A 44 -13.29 7.40 16.04
C LEU A 44 -13.47 8.11 17.38
N THR A 45 -13.14 9.40 17.43
CA THR A 45 -13.29 10.25 18.62
C THR A 45 -14.34 11.34 18.38
N GLU A 46 -14.52 12.23 19.35
CA GLU A 46 -15.38 13.41 19.17
C GLU A 46 -14.86 14.38 18.07
N LYS A 47 -13.57 14.29 17.73
CA LYS A 47 -12.93 15.08 16.66
C LYS A 47 -13.00 14.40 15.28
N GLY A 48 -13.59 13.21 15.20
CA GLY A 48 -13.63 12.40 13.98
C GLY A 48 -12.64 11.24 14.01
N PHE A 49 -12.23 10.78 12.85
CA PHE A 49 -11.27 9.69 12.71
C PHE A 49 -9.85 10.19 13.01
N GLU A 50 -9.24 9.63 14.04
CA GLU A 50 -7.89 10.02 14.47
C GLU A 50 -6.91 8.87 14.37
N VAL A 51 -5.65 9.21 14.10
CA VAL A 51 -4.51 8.30 14.00
C VAL A 51 -3.58 8.56 15.19
N PHE A 52 -3.31 7.53 15.97
CA PHE A 52 -2.43 7.55 17.13
C PHE A 52 -1.15 6.78 16.80
N PRO A 53 -0.01 7.45 16.56
CA PRO A 53 1.26 6.79 16.31
C PRO A 53 1.62 5.83 17.43
N THR A 54 2.17 4.68 17.11
CA THR A 54 2.83 3.82 18.09
C THR A 54 4.03 4.58 18.70
N ASP A 55 4.22 4.45 19.99
CA ASP A 55 5.39 5.02 20.66
C ASP A 55 6.69 4.54 20.00
N ASP A 56 7.61 5.45 19.78
CA ASP A 56 8.87 5.20 19.08
C ASP A 56 9.70 4.06 19.66
N THR A 57 9.69 3.93 21.00
CA THR A 57 10.41 2.87 21.70
C THR A 57 9.71 1.53 21.54
N ILE A 58 8.37 1.52 21.60
CA ILE A 58 7.57 0.32 21.38
C ILE A 58 7.75 -0.18 19.95
N PHE A 59 7.64 0.70 18.96
CA PHE A 59 7.83 0.32 17.56
C PHE A 59 9.24 -0.21 17.30
N GLN A 60 10.28 0.41 17.92
CA GLN A 60 11.64 -0.12 17.82
C GLN A 60 11.75 -1.53 18.42
N HIS A 61 11.14 -1.79 19.57
CA HIS A 61 11.12 -3.13 20.18
C HIS A 61 10.38 -4.17 19.33
N GLU A 62 9.31 -3.79 18.63
CA GLU A 62 8.67 -4.68 17.65
C GLU A 62 9.62 -5.05 16.51
N LEU A 63 10.35 -4.07 15.94
CA LEU A 63 11.33 -4.30 14.88
C LEU A 63 12.51 -5.16 15.35
N ASP A 64 13.03 -4.89 16.56
CA ASP A 64 14.11 -5.66 17.17
C ASP A 64 13.70 -7.13 17.39
N SER A 65 12.45 -7.36 17.81
CA SER A 65 11.90 -8.71 17.98
C SER A 65 11.82 -9.51 16.68
N LEU A 66 11.73 -8.80 15.55
CA LEU A 66 11.67 -9.37 14.21
C LEU A 66 13.04 -9.42 13.51
N HIS A 67 14.12 -9.02 14.20
CA HIS A 67 15.46 -8.88 13.60
C HIS A 67 15.92 -10.17 12.91
N ASP A 68 15.79 -11.30 13.59
CA ASP A 68 16.27 -12.61 13.13
C ASP A 68 15.22 -13.39 12.29
N VAL A 69 14.06 -12.77 12.04
CA VAL A 69 13.04 -13.40 11.19
C VAL A 69 13.36 -13.19 9.72
N GLU A 70 13.55 -14.29 8.99
CA GLU A 70 13.69 -14.24 7.53
C GLU A 70 12.32 -14.06 6.87
N PHE A 71 12.10 -12.92 6.25
CA PHE A 71 10.90 -12.63 5.46
C PHE A 71 11.13 -12.88 3.98
N ALA A 72 10.11 -13.41 3.30
CA ALA A 72 10.09 -13.58 1.86
C ALA A 72 9.51 -12.35 1.14
N GLY A 73 8.90 -11.42 1.87
CA GLY A 73 8.39 -10.15 1.37
C GLY A 73 7.96 -9.23 2.50
N ILE A 74 7.90 -7.95 2.22
CA ILE A 74 7.49 -6.90 3.16
C ILE A 74 6.50 -5.97 2.45
N LYS A 75 5.41 -5.62 3.12
CA LYS A 75 4.52 -4.51 2.70
C LYS A 75 4.62 -3.40 3.73
N ILE A 76 4.75 -2.19 3.24
CA ILE A 76 4.73 -0.97 4.05
C ILE A 76 3.45 -0.22 3.74
N GLY A 77 2.65 0.07 4.76
CA GLY A 77 1.44 0.88 4.67
C GLY A 77 1.62 2.25 5.34
N LEU A 78 0.61 2.66 6.12
CA LEU A 78 0.62 3.95 6.80
C LEU A 78 1.79 4.07 7.79
N LEU A 79 2.65 5.05 7.55
CA LEU A 79 3.71 5.49 8.46
C LEU A 79 3.30 6.87 9.01
N PRO A 80 2.86 6.98 10.27
CA PRO A 80 2.18 8.18 10.76
C PRO A 80 3.12 9.35 11.07
N THR A 81 4.42 9.10 11.25
CA THR A 81 5.43 10.10 11.60
C THR A 81 6.74 9.84 10.87
N VAL A 82 7.57 10.87 10.76
CA VAL A 82 8.93 10.76 10.21
C VAL A 82 9.76 9.76 11.02
N SER A 83 9.68 9.80 12.36
CA SER A 83 10.45 8.88 13.23
C SER A 83 10.09 7.41 12.98
N VAL A 84 8.80 7.08 12.85
CA VAL A 84 8.35 5.71 12.50
C VAL A 84 8.84 5.33 11.11
N ALA A 85 8.80 6.27 10.15
CA ALA A 85 9.27 6.04 8.80
C ALA A 85 10.79 5.78 8.76
N GLU A 86 11.61 6.56 9.48
CA GLU A 86 13.05 6.34 9.57
C GLU A 86 13.40 4.94 10.10
N LYS A 87 12.74 4.51 11.18
CA LYS A 87 12.94 3.16 11.74
C LYS A 87 12.54 2.05 10.76
N ALA A 88 11.41 2.22 10.06
CA ALA A 88 10.96 1.29 9.03
C ALA A 88 11.96 1.23 7.85
N LEU A 89 12.49 2.38 7.41
CA LEU A 89 13.49 2.46 6.37
C LEU A 89 14.79 1.74 6.77
N ASP A 90 15.28 1.97 7.98
CA ASP A 90 16.49 1.31 8.47
C ASP A 90 16.30 -0.21 8.61
N PHE A 91 15.10 -0.65 8.96
CA PHE A 91 14.76 -2.07 9.04
C PHE A 91 14.82 -2.74 7.66
N ILE A 92 14.26 -2.13 6.60
CA ILE A 92 14.28 -2.73 5.26
C ILE A 92 15.67 -2.67 4.60
N LYS A 93 16.47 -1.64 4.86
CA LYS A 93 17.85 -1.54 4.37
C LYS A 93 18.73 -2.71 4.81
N GLN A 94 18.44 -3.31 5.96
CA GLN A 94 19.16 -4.47 6.48
C GLN A 94 18.74 -5.79 5.82
N ARG A 95 17.77 -5.75 4.87
CA ARG A 95 17.19 -6.92 4.21
C ARG A 95 17.27 -6.83 2.69
N PRO A 96 18.48 -6.69 2.13
CA PRO A 96 18.64 -6.58 0.68
C PRO A 96 18.11 -7.83 -0.02
N GLY A 97 17.44 -7.64 -1.15
CA GLY A 97 16.89 -8.72 -1.96
C GLY A 97 15.50 -9.24 -1.51
N VAL A 98 14.99 -8.80 -0.36
CA VAL A 98 13.59 -9.06 0.01
C VAL A 98 12.69 -8.10 -0.77
N PRO A 99 11.69 -8.60 -1.52
CA PRO A 99 10.76 -7.72 -2.22
C PRO A 99 9.93 -6.89 -1.22
N VAL A 100 9.91 -5.58 -1.46
CA VAL A 100 9.18 -4.61 -0.63
C VAL A 100 8.16 -3.87 -1.48
N VAL A 101 6.91 -3.85 -1.04
CA VAL A 101 5.83 -3.04 -1.63
C VAL A 101 5.53 -1.86 -0.71
N LEU A 102 5.68 -0.65 -1.19
CA LEU A 102 5.36 0.57 -0.45
C LEU A 102 4.03 1.15 -0.92
N ASP A 103 3.04 1.16 -0.04
CA ASP A 103 1.80 1.92 -0.19
C ASP A 103 1.98 3.26 0.57
N PRO A 104 2.29 4.37 -0.12
CA PRO A 104 2.69 5.62 0.51
C PRO A 104 1.48 6.42 0.99
N VAL A 105 0.81 5.92 2.03
CA VAL A 105 -0.43 6.49 2.56
C VAL A 105 -0.16 7.87 3.18
N LEU A 106 -0.58 8.93 2.51
CA LEU A 106 -0.41 10.32 2.93
C LEU A 106 -1.74 11.02 3.27
N VAL A 107 -2.85 10.51 2.76
CA VAL A 107 -4.15 11.22 2.69
C VAL A 107 -5.05 10.99 3.90
N CYS A 108 -4.58 10.32 4.95
CA CYS A 108 -5.32 10.28 6.22
C CYS A 108 -5.27 11.62 6.98
N LYS A 109 -4.68 12.66 6.41
CA LYS A 109 -4.48 13.96 7.08
C LYS A 109 -5.08 15.07 6.24
N GLU A 110 -6.11 15.69 6.76
CA GLU A 110 -6.73 16.92 6.19
C GLU A 110 -5.86 18.18 6.31
N THR A 111 -4.58 18.03 6.68
CA THR A 111 -3.70 19.15 6.94
C THR A 111 -2.65 19.31 5.85
N HIS A 112 -2.71 20.43 5.14
CA HIS A 112 -1.65 20.96 4.25
C HIS A 112 -0.45 21.48 5.06
N ASP A 113 0.07 20.67 5.98
CA ASP A 113 1.07 21.11 6.93
C ASP A 113 2.49 20.71 6.53
N VAL A 114 3.47 21.44 7.07
CA VAL A 114 4.90 21.15 7.01
C VAL A 114 5.19 19.66 7.28
N ALA A 115 4.45 19.06 8.19
CA ALA A 115 4.56 17.63 8.53
C ALA A 115 4.27 16.69 7.34
N VAL A 116 3.36 17.04 6.43
CA VAL A 116 3.09 16.24 5.21
C VAL A 116 4.26 16.34 4.25
N SER A 117 4.85 17.54 4.10
CA SER A 117 6.02 17.75 3.25
C SER A 117 7.24 16.97 3.74
N GLU A 118 7.49 16.96 5.05
CA GLU A 118 8.59 16.20 5.65
C GLU A 118 8.36 14.69 5.48
N LEU A 119 7.15 14.21 5.68
CA LEU A 119 6.82 12.81 5.46
C LEU A 119 6.93 12.40 4.00
N CYS A 120 6.54 13.26 3.03
CA CYS A 120 6.76 13.03 1.60
C CYS A 120 8.24 12.84 1.29
N GLN A 121 9.10 13.73 1.83
CA GLN A 121 10.54 13.62 1.64
C GLN A 121 11.11 12.32 2.23
N GLU A 122 10.62 11.93 3.41
CA GLU A 122 11.03 10.69 4.05
C GLU A 122 10.58 9.47 3.22
N LEU A 123 9.34 9.45 2.72
CA LEU A 123 8.84 8.35 1.87
C LEU A 123 9.64 8.21 0.56
N ILE A 124 10.09 9.30 -0.04
CA ILE A 124 10.95 9.25 -1.23
C ILE A 124 12.28 8.52 -0.93
N ARG A 125 12.81 8.60 0.29
CA ARG A 125 14.03 7.87 0.68
C ARG A 125 13.87 6.34 0.64
N PHE A 126 12.64 5.82 0.67
CA PHE A 126 12.37 4.39 0.51
C PHE A 126 12.53 3.89 -0.92
N PHE A 127 12.35 4.76 -1.92
CA PHE A 127 12.23 4.37 -3.32
C PHE A 127 13.34 3.45 -3.82
N PRO A 128 14.63 3.69 -3.52
CA PRO A 128 15.71 2.79 -3.95
C PRO A 128 15.71 1.41 -3.27
N TYR A 129 14.91 1.21 -2.23
CA TYR A 129 14.89 0.00 -1.40
C TYR A 129 13.60 -0.81 -1.55
N VAL A 130 12.69 -0.41 -2.44
CA VAL A 130 11.43 -1.09 -2.66
C VAL A 130 11.38 -1.71 -4.05
N SER A 131 10.49 -2.67 -4.27
CA SER A 131 10.25 -3.26 -5.59
C SER A 131 9.26 -2.43 -6.41
N VAL A 132 8.29 -1.84 -5.73
CA VAL A 132 7.23 -1.03 -6.34
C VAL A 132 6.60 -0.10 -5.30
N ILE A 133 6.15 1.06 -5.77
CA ILE A 133 5.30 1.98 -4.99
C ILE A 133 3.88 2.01 -5.57
N THR A 134 2.87 2.18 -4.70
CA THR A 134 1.47 2.10 -5.10
C THR A 134 0.65 3.35 -4.69
N PRO A 135 1.06 4.58 -5.05
CA PRO A 135 0.33 5.78 -4.68
C PRO A 135 -1.05 5.85 -5.32
N THR A 136 -2.01 6.45 -4.62
CA THR A 136 -3.23 7.00 -5.21
C THR A 136 -2.93 8.28 -6.00
N LEU A 137 -3.89 8.77 -6.80
CA LEU A 137 -3.72 10.04 -7.52
C LEU A 137 -3.30 11.19 -6.59
N PRO A 138 -4.00 11.48 -5.45
CA PRO A 138 -3.59 12.55 -4.56
C PRO A 138 -2.20 12.34 -3.93
N GLU A 139 -1.83 11.11 -3.62
CA GLU A 139 -0.50 10.81 -3.10
C GLU A 139 0.58 11.02 -4.16
N ALA A 140 0.31 10.66 -5.41
CA ALA A 140 1.21 10.94 -6.53
C ALA A 140 1.36 12.44 -6.76
N GLU A 141 0.28 13.22 -6.65
CA GLU A 141 0.32 14.68 -6.72
C GLU A 141 1.18 15.28 -5.61
N LEU A 142 1.04 14.81 -4.37
CA LEU A 142 1.84 15.27 -3.23
C LEU A 142 3.33 14.92 -3.41
N LEU A 143 3.63 13.69 -3.82
CA LEU A 143 5.02 13.21 -3.99
C LEU A 143 5.72 13.87 -5.17
N THR A 144 4.99 14.21 -6.23
CA THR A 144 5.55 14.81 -7.44
C THR A 144 5.46 16.33 -7.47
N GLY A 145 4.56 16.93 -6.68
CA GLY A 145 4.21 18.34 -6.77
C GLY A 145 3.53 18.71 -8.09
N GLN A 146 2.86 17.75 -8.76
CA GLN A 146 2.18 17.95 -10.04
C GLN A 146 0.70 17.62 -9.92
N GLU A 147 -0.16 18.44 -10.52
CA GLU A 147 -1.58 18.15 -10.64
C GLU A 147 -1.81 17.07 -11.72
N ILE A 148 -2.71 16.11 -11.45
CA ILE A 148 -2.99 14.98 -12.33
C ILE A 148 -4.48 15.00 -12.72
N LYS A 149 -4.77 15.38 -13.97
CA LYS A 149 -6.14 15.47 -14.51
C LYS A 149 -6.43 14.51 -15.66
N THR A 150 -5.38 14.00 -16.28
CA THR A 150 -5.48 13.15 -17.46
C THR A 150 -4.63 11.89 -17.33
N LEU A 151 -4.87 10.93 -18.22
CA LEU A 151 -4.05 9.72 -18.31
C LEU A 151 -2.56 10.05 -18.62
N GLU A 152 -2.32 11.06 -19.44
CA GLU A 152 -0.95 11.49 -19.77
C GLU A 152 -0.27 12.14 -18.56
N ASP A 153 -1.02 12.88 -17.73
CA ASP A 153 -0.48 13.41 -16.48
C ASP A 153 -0.12 12.27 -15.51
N MET A 154 -0.94 11.19 -15.45
CA MET A 154 -0.61 9.99 -14.66
C MET A 154 0.71 9.34 -15.13
N LYS A 155 0.89 9.19 -16.44
CA LYS A 155 2.14 8.64 -17.00
C LYS A 155 3.33 9.53 -16.67
N THR A 156 3.18 10.85 -16.83
CA THR A 156 4.21 11.83 -16.47
C THR A 156 4.57 11.77 -15.00
N ALA A 157 3.57 11.66 -14.11
CA ALA A 157 3.79 11.51 -12.68
C ALA A 157 4.49 10.18 -12.34
N ALA A 158 4.10 9.07 -12.98
CA ALA A 158 4.75 7.77 -12.79
C ALA A 158 6.22 7.81 -13.23
N GLN A 159 6.53 8.44 -14.35
CA GLN A 159 7.90 8.68 -14.81
C GLN A 159 8.69 9.48 -13.77
N LYS A 160 8.13 10.58 -13.27
CA LYS A 160 8.78 11.42 -12.26
C LYS A 160 9.05 10.66 -10.96
N LEU A 161 8.11 9.83 -10.50
CA LEU A 161 8.31 8.99 -9.32
C LEU A 161 9.42 7.95 -9.55
N HIS A 162 9.52 7.40 -10.76
CA HIS A 162 10.63 6.53 -11.15
C HIS A 162 11.96 7.30 -11.15
N ASP A 163 12.01 8.51 -11.71
CA ASP A 163 13.20 9.34 -11.73
C ASP A 163 13.66 9.75 -10.32
N LEU A 164 12.74 9.77 -9.35
CA LEU A 164 13.04 9.94 -7.92
C LEU A 164 13.60 8.68 -7.25
N GLY A 165 13.69 7.55 -7.98
CA GLY A 165 14.36 6.33 -7.56
C GLY A 165 13.48 5.10 -7.39
N ALA A 166 12.17 5.18 -7.61
CA ALA A 166 11.29 4.02 -7.53
C ALA A 166 11.50 3.07 -8.71
N PRO A 167 11.87 1.78 -8.51
CA PRO A 167 12.10 0.85 -9.61
C PRO A 167 10.87 0.62 -10.49
N ALA A 168 9.70 0.60 -9.88
CA ALA A 168 8.42 0.53 -10.57
C ALA A 168 7.35 1.33 -9.81
N VAL A 169 6.36 1.81 -10.52
CA VAL A 169 5.31 2.68 -10.00
C VAL A 169 3.96 2.18 -10.48
N ILE A 170 2.97 2.11 -9.60
CA ILE A 170 1.58 1.97 -9.99
C ILE A 170 0.74 3.09 -9.37
N ILE A 171 0.25 4.01 -10.18
CA ILE A 171 -0.65 5.06 -9.73
C ILE A 171 -2.08 4.56 -9.80
N LYS A 172 -2.76 4.51 -8.64
CA LYS A 172 -4.15 4.10 -8.51
C LYS A 172 -5.06 5.29 -8.80
N GLY A 173 -5.63 5.34 -10.01
CA GLY A 173 -6.51 6.44 -10.43
C GLY A 173 -7.95 6.27 -9.96
N GLY A 174 -8.40 5.02 -9.74
CA GLY A 174 -9.79 4.75 -9.43
C GLY A 174 -10.71 5.30 -10.51
N ASN A 175 -11.84 5.87 -10.10
CA ASN A 175 -12.82 6.48 -11.02
C ASN A 175 -12.63 7.99 -11.23
N ARG A 176 -11.49 8.56 -10.85
CA ARG A 176 -11.28 10.02 -10.90
C ARG A 176 -11.13 10.57 -12.32
N LEU A 177 -10.61 9.76 -13.25
CA LEU A 177 -10.43 10.14 -14.64
C LEU A 177 -11.60 9.72 -15.56
N SER A 178 -12.47 8.83 -15.10
CA SER A 178 -13.60 8.33 -15.87
C SER A 178 -14.74 7.94 -14.93
N GLN A 179 -15.98 8.22 -15.32
CA GLN A 179 -17.16 7.82 -14.55
C GLN A 179 -17.46 6.32 -14.66
N ASP A 180 -17.06 5.72 -15.77
CA ASP A 180 -17.40 4.32 -16.12
C ASP A 180 -16.25 3.35 -15.86
N LYS A 181 -15.01 3.85 -15.77
CA LYS A 181 -13.80 3.04 -15.66
C LYS A 181 -12.93 3.45 -14.48
N ALA A 182 -12.51 2.48 -13.70
CA ALA A 182 -11.42 2.61 -12.74
C ALA A 182 -10.09 2.37 -13.47
N VAL A 183 -9.27 3.42 -13.58
CA VAL A 183 -8.04 3.42 -14.38
C VAL A 183 -6.82 3.53 -13.48
N ASP A 184 -5.88 2.59 -13.63
CA ASP A 184 -4.57 2.66 -12.97
C ASP A 184 -3.47 2.63 -14.05
N VAL A 185 -2.31 3.24 -13.73
CA VAL A 185 -1.15 3.25 -14.61
C VAL A 185 0.01 2.56 -13.92
N PHE A 186 0.50 1.49 -14.50
CA PHE A 186 1.74 0.83 -14.11
C PHE A 186 2.89 1.29 -15.02
N TYR A 187 4.06 1.53 -14.43
CA TYR A 187 5.30 1.87 -15.12
C TYR A 187 6.45 1.05 -14.53
N ASP A 188 7.18 0.31 -15.37
CA ASP A 188 8.29 -0.55 -14.98
C ASP A 188 9.67 0.08 -15.19
N GLY A 189 9.72 1.38 -15.48
CA GLY A 189 10.92 2.11 -15.85
C GLY A 189 11.20 2.15 -17.35
N GLN A 190 10.46 1.38 -18.16
CA GLN A 190 10.58 1.33 -19.63
C GLN A 190 9.22 1.44 -20.32
N ASN A 191 8.23 0.71 -19.84
CA ASN A 191 6.93 0.57 -20.47
C ASN A 191 5.80 0.99 -19.54
N PHE A 192 4.76 1.60 -20.14
CA PHE A 192 3.52 1.88 -19.45
C PHE A 192 2.49 0.80 -19.75
N THR A 193 1.79 0.34 -18.73
CA THR A 193 0.60 -0.50 -18.86
C THR A 193 -0.58 0.20 -18.20
N VAL A 194 -1.66 0.38 -18.94
CA VAL A 194 -2.92 0.93 -18.42
C VAL A 194 -3.83 -0.22 -18.04
N LEU A 195 -4.29 -0.21 -16.79
CA LEU A 195 -5.15 -1.25 -16.23
C LEU A 195 -6.53 -0.66 -15.98
N GLU A 196 -7.56 -1.25 -16.56
CA GLU A 196 -8.93 -0.75 -16.46
C GLU A 196 -9.88 -1.82 -15.93
N ASN A 197 -10.81 -1.40 -15.09
CA ASN A 197 -11.99 -2.18 -14.71
C ASN A 197 -13.23 -1.27 -14.76
N PRO A 198 -14.44 -1.82 -14.94
CA PRO A 198 -15.67 -1.05 -14.74
C PRO A 198 -15.73 -0.50 -13.33
N VAL A 199 -16.32 0.68 -13.14
CA VAL A 199 -16.55 1.24 -11.79
C VAL A 199 -17.62 0.45 -11.07
N ILE A 200 -17.32 0.03 -9.85
CA ILE A 200 -18.32 -0.51 -8.92
C ILE A 200 -18.73 0.61 -7.97
N GLN A 201 -20.03 0.84 -7.85
CA GLN A 201 -20.58 1.76 -6.86
C GLN A 201 -20.56 1.08 -5.49
N GLY A 202 -20.01 1.76 -4.48
CA GLY A 202 -19.92 1.22 -3.12
C GLY A 202 -18.73 1.75 -2.34
N GLN A 203 -18.52 1.15 -1.18
CA GLN A 203 -17.37 1.47 -0.33
C GLN A 203 -16.09 0.87 -0.91
N ASN A 204 -15.02 1.64 -0.85
CA ASN A 204 -13.68 1.22 -1.29
C ASN A 204 -12.61 1.38 -0.20
N ALA A 205 -13.02 1.68 1.04
CA ALA A 205 -12.11 1.73 2.17
C ALA A 205 -11.34 0.41 2.28
N GLY A 206 -10.01 0.49 2.39
CA GLY A 206 -9.13 -0.67 2.45
C GLY A 206 -8.72 -1.28 1.10
N ALA A 207 -9.30 -0.83 -0.02
CA ALA A 207 -8.92 -1.32 -1.35
C ALA A 207 -7.42 -1.11 -1.66
N GLY A 208 -6.84 0.03 -1.24
CA GLY A 208 -5.42 0.32 -1.42
C GLY A 208 -4.52 -0.65 -0.65
N CYS A 209 -4.78 -0.85 0.64
CA CYS A 209 -4.05 -1.82 1.47
C CYS A 209 -4.18 -3.24 0.92
N THR A 210 -5.39 -3.66 0.53
CA THR A 210 -5.64 -4.96 -0.09
C THR A 210 -4.83 -5.14 -1.38
N PHE A 211 -4.77 -4.11 -2.22
CA PHE A 211 -4.00 -4.11 -3.46
C PHE A 211 -2.50 -4.29 -3.21
N ALA A 212 -1.92 -3.46 -2.35
CA ALA A 212 -0.50 -3.52 -2.02
C ALA A 212 -0.11 -4.87 -1.38
N SER A 213 -0.95 -5.39 -0.47
CA SER A 213 -0.72 -6.68 0.18
C SER A 213 -0.89 -7.87 -0.77
N SER A 214 -1.79 -7.76 -1.76
CA SER A 214 -1.91 -8.76 -2.81
C SER A 214 -0.68 -8.79 -3.71
N ILE A 215 -0.17 -7.62 -4.16
CA ILE A 215 1.08 -7.55 -4.92
C ILE A 215 2.22 -8.18 -4.11
N ALA A 216 2.39 -7.79 -2.85
CA ALA A 216 3.43 -8.35 -1.99
C ALA A 216 3.30 -9.89 -1.86
N SER A 217 2.08 -10.40 -1.74
CA SER A 217 1.81 -11.84 -1.68
C SER A 217 2.22 -12.57 -2.96
N HIS A 218 1.94 -12.00 -4.12
CA HIS A 218 2.33 -12.55 -5.41
C HIS A 218 3.86 -12.57 -5.59
N LEU A 219 4.55 -11.50 -5.17
CA LEU A 219 6.01 -11.45 -5.21
C LEU A 219 6.66 -12.51 -4.31
N VAL A 220 6.10 -12.77 -3.11
CA VAL A 220 6.54 -13.87 -2.22
C VAL A 220 6.37 -15.23 -2.89
N LYS A 221 5.33 -15.42 -3.69
CA LYS A 221 5.12 -16.65 -4.47
C LYS A 221 6.11 -16.80 -5.62
N GLY A 222 6.73 -15.70 -6.06
CA GLY A 222 7.72 -15.66 -7.14
C GLY A 222 7.13 -15.25 -8.47
N ASP A 223 5.95 -14.61 -8.46
CA ASP A 223 5.37 -14.05 -9.67
C ASP A 223 6.15 -12.81 -10.11
N GLU A 224 6.22 -12.58 -11.42
CA GLU A 224 6.75 -11.35 -12.01
C GLU A 224 5.85 -10.16 -11.64
N LEU A 225 6.41 -8.94 -11.61
CA LEU A 225 5.72 -7.78 -11.06
C LEU A 225 4.45 -7.39 -11.83
N LEU A 226 4.47 -7.34 -13.16
CA LEU A 226 3.26 -6.98 -13.92
C LEU A 226 2.13 -8.02 -13.76
N PRO A 227 2.35 -9.34 -13.89
CA PRO A 227 1.35 -10.35 -13.54
C PRO A 227 0.83 -10.24 -12.10
N ALA A 228 1.71 -9.93 -11.13
CA ALA A 228 1.32 -9.70 -9.75
C ALA A 228 0.35 -8.50 -9.62
N VAL A 229 0.62 -7.41 -10.32
CA VAL A 229 -0.23 -6.21 -10.35
C VAL A 229 -1.59 -6.49 -11.00
N GLU A 230 -1.63 -7.18 -12.15
CA GLU A 230 -2.86 -7.55 -12.87
C GLU A 230 -3.76 -8.48 -12.03
N SER A 231 -3.16 -9.49 -11.42
CA SER A 231 -3.86 -10.41 -10.51
C SER A 231 -4.42 -9.68 -9.30
N SER A 232 -3.63 -8.77 -8.72
CA SER A 232 -4.04 -7.96 -7.57
C SER A 232 -5.17 -6.99 -7.92
N LYS A 233 -5.16 -6.37 -9.12
CA LYS A 233 -6.27 -5.53 -9.57
C LYS A 233 -7.57 -6.33 -9.68
N THR A 234 -7.51 -7.54 -10.20
CA THR A 234 -8.66 -8.45 -10.28
C THR A 234 -9.16 -8.85 -8.89
N PHE A 235 -8.25 -9.15 -7.96
CA PHE A 235 -8.59 -9.49 -6.58
C PHE A 235 -9.28 -8.33 -5.86
N VAL A 236 -8.73 -7.12 -5.95
CA VAL A 236 -9.33 -5.92 -5.35
C VAL A 236 -10.68 -5.58 -5.97
N TYR A 237 -10.84 -5.75 -7.27
CA TYR A 237 -12.13 -5.54 -7.93
C TYR A 237 -13.23 -6.43 -7.32
N ARG A 238 -12.93 -7.71 -7.06
CA ARG A 238 -13.84 -8.64 -6.38
C ARG A 238 -14.08 -8.23 -4.91
N ALA A 239 -13.04 -7.77 -4.21
CA ALA A 239 -13.15 -7.31 -2.83
C ALA A 239 -14.05 -6.06 -2.70
N ILE A 240 -13.99 -5.13 -3.66
CA ILE A 240 -14.88 -3.96 -3.75
C ILE A 240 -16.31 -4.41 -4.05
N ALA A 241 -16.51 -5.38 -4.93
CA ALA A 241 -17.85 -5.90 -5.26
C ALA A 241 -18.57 -6.54 -4.05
N GLN A 242 -17.81 -6.95 -3.04
CA GLN A 242 -18.31 -7.56 -1.80
C GLN A 242 -18.23 -6.61 -0.59
N ALA A 243 -17.89 -5.32 -0.80
CA ALA A 243 -17.76 -4.35 0.27
C ALA A 243 -19.07 -4.16 1.04
N ASP A 244 -18.95 -3.89 2.33
CA ASP A 244 -20.05 -3.44 3.17
C ASP A 244 -19.84 -1.97 3.60
N GLN A 245 -20.58 -1.52 4.60
CA GLN A 245 -20.50 -0.14 5.10
C GLN A 245 -19.15 0.21 5.75
N TYR A 246 -18.30 -0.78 6.07
CA TYR A 246 -17.01 -0.58 6.75
C TYR A 246 -15.82 -0.70 5.81
N GLY A 247 -15.98 -1.26 4.61
CA GLY A 247 -14.93 -1.36 3.63
C GLY A 247 -14.99 -2.62 2.76
N VAL A 248 -13.90 -2.86 2.02
CA VAL A 248 -13.78 -4.02 1.14
C VAL A 248 -13.63 -5.31 1.93
N ARG A 249 -14.09 -6.42 1.32
CA ARG A 249 -13.97 -7.76 1.91
C ARG A 249 -13.05 -8.62 1.06
N GLN A 250 -11.98 -9.12 1.67
CA GLN A 250 -10.93 -9.87 0.99
C GLN A 250 -11.29 -11.33 0.71
N TYR A 251 -12.27 -11.89 1.38
CA TYR A 251 -12.68 -13.28 1.17
C TYR A 251 -13.62 -13.43 -0.03
N GLU A 252 -13.53 -14.57 -0.70
CA GLU A 252 -14.54 -14.98 -1.67
C GLU A 252 -15.77 -15.52 -0.89
N ALA A 253 -16.93 -14.91 -1.09
CA ALA A 253 -18.17 -15.52 -0.63
C ALA A 253 -18.30 -16.87 -1.35
N ASN A 254 -18.37 -17.97 -0.59
CA ASN A 254 -18.65 -19.28 -1.15
C ASN A 254 -19.94 -19.17 -1.98
N GLN A 255 -19.87 -19.47 -3.27
CA GLN A 255 -21.02 -19.47 -4.18
C GLN A 255 -22.03 -20.59 -3.89
N ASN A 256 -21.94 -21.23 -2.72
CA ASN A 256 -22.81 -22.29 -2.28
C ASN A 256 -23.59 -21.85 -1.03
N ASN A 257 -24.63 -21.05 -1.25
CA ASN A 257 -25.84 -21.01 -0.42
C ASN A 257 -27.03 -20.62 -1.30
#